data_4ff7c56b537616cebe769d0ef9dfa682
#
_entry.id   4ff7c56b537616cebe769d0ef9dfa682
#
_cell.length_a   1.000
_cell.length_b   1.000
_cell.length_c   1.000
_cell.angle_alpha   90.00
_cell.angle_beta   90.00
_cell.angle_gamma   90.00
#
_symmetry.space_group_name_H-M   'P 1'
#
loop_
_entity.id
_entity.type
_entity.pdbx_description
1 polymer ?
#
loop_
_entity_poly.entity_id
_entity_poly.type
_entity_poly.pdbx_seq_one_letter_code
_entity_poly.pdbx_strand_id
1 'polypeptide(L)'
;MRKCIDSLLIGGEDVEILIVNDGSKDGTAKIADEYEAKYPTIVRAIHKENGGHGSAVNTGIENAKGLYFKVVDSDDWVRKQPYRKILDTLREMTENGTPLDMLISNFSYEKEGEKHNKVMRYRHALPENRVFGWNEVKHFRKGQYILMHSVIFRTRLLRDCGMKLPEHTFYVDNIYVFEPLPFVKNLYYLDVNFYCYYIGREGQSVNEQIMISRIDQQIKVNKIMVDYMVENQAKLAGKRKMRKYMLNYLEIITVISSVLLIRSGTDENLEKKRELWQYIKEKDRKLFFRLRYGVLGNSMNLPGKGGRKITVEGYKLCQRFFKFN
;
A
#
# COMPACT_ATOMS: atom_id res chain seq x y z
N MET A 1 8.72 -16.75 -6.57
CA MET A 1 7.74 -17.27 -5.60
C MET A 1 8.35 -18.23 -4.57
N ARG A 2 9.22 -19.24 -4.87
CA ARG A 2 9.80 -20.15 -3.85
C ARG A 2 10.48 -19.41 -2.69
N LYS A 3 11.33 -18.41 -2.99
CA LYS A 3 11.99 -17.57 -1.97
C LYS A 3 10.99 -16.87 -1.02
N CYS A 4 9.85 -16.42 -1.57
CA CYS A 4 8.76 -15.83 -0.79
C CYS A 4 8.22 -16.85 0.21
N ILE A 5 7.75 -17.99 -0.29
CA ILE A 5 7.14 -19.05 0.55
C ILE A 5 8.12 -19.56 1.59
N ASP A 6 9.36 -19.88 1.20
CA ASP A 6 10.39 -20.38 2.12
C ASP A 6 10.67 -19.39 3.27
N SER A 7 10.62 -18.08 2.97
CA SER A 7 10.78 -17.05 4.00
C SER A 7 9.60 -16.99 5.00
N LEU A 8 8.39 -17.35 4.55
CA LEU A 8 7.17 -17.36 5.36
C LEU A 8 7.03 -18.64 6.19
N LEU A 9 7.52 -19.78 5.70
CA LEU A 9 7.52 -21.06 6.43
C LEU A 9 8.27 -21.01 7.77
N ILE A 10 9.12 -20.02 7.97
CA ILE A 10 9.81 -19.76 9.25
C ILE A 10 8.81 -19.54 10.41
N GLY A 11 7.58 -19.12 10.12
CA GLY A 11 6.51 -18.94 11.09
C GLY A 11 5.98 -20.24 11.67
N GLY A 12 6.23 -21.39 11.01
CA GLY A 12 5.74 -22.71 11.47
C GLY A 12 4.22 -22.76 11.59
N GLU A 13 3.72 -23.49 12.57
CA GLU A 13 2.28 -23.68 12.83
C GLU A 13 1.56 -22.43 13.36
N ASP A 14 2.28 -21.36 13.69
CA ASP A 14 1.67 -20.09 14.09
C ASP A 14 1.08 -19.31 12.90
N VAL A 15 1.31 -19.76 11.66
CA VAL A 15 0.88 -19.07 10.46
C VAL A 15 0.21 -20.01 9.47
N GLU A 16 -0.70 -19.46 8.68
CA GLU A 16 -1.16 -20.06 7.43
C GLU A 16 -0.63 -19.26 6.24
N ILE A 17 -0.26 -19.94 5.18
CA ILE A 17 0.21 -19.34 3.94
C ILE A 17 -0.79 -19.68 2.84
N LEU A 18 -1.55 -18.67 2.42
CA LEU A 18 -2.49 -18.81 1.30
C LEU A 18 -1.79 -18.42 0.01
N ILE A 19 -1.51 -19.38 -0.84
CA ILE A 19 -0.95 -19.14 -2.18
C ILE A 19 -2.12 -18.96 -3.14
N VAL A 20 -2.46 -17.70 -3.44
CA VAL A 20 -3.54 -17.40 -4.37
C VAL A 20 -2.98 -17.32 -5.78
N ASN A 21 -3.24 -18.33 -6.59
CA ASN A 21 -2.87 -18.37 -8.00
C ASN A 21 -4.00 -17.77 -8.84
N ASP A 22 -3.80 -16.56 -9.32
CA ASP A 22 -4.75 -15.77 -10.08
C ASP A 22 -4.71 -16.09 -11.59
N GLY A 23 -4.91 -17.37 -11.92
CA GLY A 23 -5.00 -17.85 -13.30
C GLY A 23 -3.68 -17.81 -14.08
N SER A 24 -2.54 -18.06 -13.42
CA SER A 24 -1.23 -18.11 -14.07
C SER A 24 -1.16 -19.24 -15.11
N LYS A 25 -0.50 -18.96 -16.24
CA LYS A 25 -0.33 -19.92 -17.36
C LYS A 25 1.05 -20.58 -17.41
N ASP A 26 1.88 -20.32 -16.39
CA ASP A 26 3.23 -20.89 -16.23
C ASP A 26 3.26 -21.99 -15.16
N GLY A 27 4.42 -22.33 -14.64
CA GLY A 27 4.60 -23.32 -13.58
C GLY A 27 4.12 -22.94 -12.19
N THR A 28 3.48 -21.77 -12.01
CA THR A 28 3.05 -21.23 -10.70
C THR A 28 2.08 -22.16 -9.98
N ALA A 29 1.04 -22.68 -10.66
CA ALA A 29 0.08 -23.60 -10.08
C ALA A 29 0.77 -24.86 -9.51
N LYS A 30 1.62 -25.50 -10.33
CA LYS A 30 2.38 -26.68 -9.90
C LYS A 30 3.23 -26.42 -8.65
N ILE A 31 3.89 -25.26 -8.58
CA ILE A 31 4.69 -24.88 -7.41
C ILE A 31 3.80 -24.70 -6.20
N ALA A 32 2.62 -24.09 -6.33
CA ALA A 32 1.68 -23.93 -5.24
C ALA A 32 1.23 -25.27 -4.66
N ASP A 33 0.85 -26.22 -5.53
CA ASP A 33 0.43 -27.56 -5.15
C ASP A 33 1.58 -28.37 -4.49
N GLU A 34 2.81 -28.24 -4.98
CA GLU A 34 4.00 -28.86 -4.38
C GLU A 34 4.19 -28.39 -2.92
N TYR A 35 4.01 -27.08 -2.65
CA TYR A 35 4.14 -26.55 -1.29
C TYR A 35 2.97 -26.96 -0.38
N GLU A 36 1.74 -26.97 -0.87
CA GLU A 36 0.59 -27.47 -0.12
C GLU A 36 0.75 -28.95 0.24
N ALA A 37 1.14 -29.80 -0.70
CA ALA A 37 1.40 -31.22 -0.45
C ALA A 37 2.52 -31.45 0.57
N LYS A 38 3.55 -30.60 0.57
CA LYS A 38 4.69 -30.69 1.47
C LYS A 38 4.41 -30.14 2.88
N TYR A 39 3.55 -29.14 2.99
CA TYR A 39 3.23 -28.43 4.24
C TYR A 39 1.72 -28.27 4.44
N PRO A 40 0.93 -29.38 4.50
CA PRO A 40 -0.53 -29.34 4.41
C PRO A 40 -1.22 -28.65 5.58
N THR A 41 -0.54 -28.48 6.72
CA THR A 41 -1.06 -27.76 7.89
C THR A 41 -0.82 -26.24 7.82
N ILE A 42 0.18 -25.81 7.03
CA ILE A 42 0.63 -24.42 6.97
C ILE A 42 0.24 -23.78 5.65
N VAL A 43 0.40 -24.50 4.52
CA VAL A 43 0.21 -23.95 3.17
C VAL A 43 -1.10 -24.46 2.57
N ARG A 44 -1.82 -23.54 1.92
CA ARG A 44 -3.00 -23.85 1.13
C ARG A 44 -2.92 -23.13 -0.21
N ALA A 45 -3.03 -23.87 -1.32
CA ALA A 45 -3.14 -23.33 -2.66
C ALA A 45 -4.60 -23.02 -3.00
N ILE A 46 -4.83 -21.85 -3.57
CA ILE A 46 -6.15 -21.41 -4.05
C ILE A 46 -6.00 -21.00 -5.50
N HIS A 47 -6.58 -21.79 -6.40
CA HIS A 47 -6.59 -21.47 -7.84
C HIS A 47 -7.88 -20.81 -8.23
N LYS A 48 -7.80 -19.72 -8.98
CA LYS A 48 -8.95 -18.97 -9.48
C LYS A 48 -8.73 -18.45 -10.89
N GLU A 49 -9.77 -18.05 -11.56
CA GLU A 49 -9.66 -17.29 -12.79
C GLU A 49 -8.99 -15.94 -12.56
N ASN A 50 -8.26 -15.45 -13.58
CA ASN A 50 -7.53 -14.19 -13.47
C ASN A 50 -8.49 -13.02 -13.22
N GLY A 51 -8.30 -12.33 -12.13
CA GLY A 51 -9.00 -11.10 -11.74
C GLY A 51 -8.04 -9.97 -11.37
N GLY A 52 -6.72 -10.23 -11.44
CA GLY A 52 -5.67 -9.29 -11.08
C GLY A 52 -5.37 -9.27 -9.58
N HIS A 53 -4.36 -8.49 -9.21
CA HIS A 53 -3.83 -8.42 -7.83
C HIS A 53 -4.92 -8.16 -6.77
N GLY A 54 -5.83 -7.20 -7.02
CA GLY A 54 -6.93 -6.89 -6.09
C GLY A 54 -7.84 -8.08 -5.83
N SER A 55 -8.17 -8.84 -6.87
CA SER A 55 -8.98 -10.06 -6.78
C SER A 55 -8.28 -11.14 -5.96
N ALA A 56 -6.97 -11.32 -6.15
CA ALA A 56 -6.16 -12.27 -5.37
C ALA A 56 -6.14 -11.88 -3.87
N VAL A 57 -5.98 -10.60 -3.55
CA VAL A 57 -6.02 -10.10 -2.17
C VAL A 57 -7.41 -10.29 -1.55
N ASN A 58 -8.50 -9.99 -2.26
CA ASN A 58 -9.86 -10.24 -1.79
C ASN A 58 -10.07 -11.72 -1.46
N THR A 59 -9.65 -12.62 -2.36
CA THR A 59 -9.71 -14.07 -2.15
C THR A 59 -8.92 -14.49 -0.91
N GLY A 60 -7.74 -13.91 -0.71
CA GLY A 60 -6.93 -14.14 0.49
C GLY A 60 -7.68 -13.73 1.77
N ILE A 61 -8.28 -12.52 1.82
CA ILE A 61 -9.04 -12.03 2.97
C ILE A 61 -10.25 -12.91 3.27
N GLU A 62 -10.97 -13.34 2.23
CA GLU A 62 -12.16 -14.20 2.37
C GLU A 62 -11.81 -15.58 2.94
N ASN A 63 -10.66 -16.12 2.53
CA ASN A 63 -10.23 -17.48 2.91
C ASN A 63 -9.35 -17.55 4.16
N ALA A 64 -8.81 -16.43 4.64
CA ALA A 64 -7.93 -16.41 5.81
C ALA A 64 -8.64 -16.87 7.08
N LYS A 65 -8.00 -17.75 7.86
CA LYS A 65 -8.46 -18.23 9.16
C LYS A 65 -7.71 -17.56 10.32
N GLY A 66 -6.51 -17.08 10.06
CA GLY A 66 -5.65 -16.43 11.03
C GLY A 66 -6.23 -15.12 11.58
N LEU A 67 -5.88 -14.81 12.82
CA LEU A 67 -6.32 -13.58 13.51
C LEU A 67 -5.81 -12.32 12.83
N TYR A 68 -4.64 -12.38 12.21
CA TYR A 68 -3.99 -11.30 11.50
C TYR A 68 -3.73 -11.67 10.04
N PHE A 69 -3.76 -10.68 9.18
CA PHE A 69 -3.61 -10.83 7.74
C PHE A 69 -2.47 -9.94 7.21
N LYS A 70 -1.61 -10.53 6.39
CA LYS A 70 -0.50 -9.85 5.71
C LYS A 70 -0.49 -10.22 4.23
N VAL A 71 -0.48 -9.25 3.35
CA VAL A 71 -0.18 -9.46 1.93
C VAL A 71 1.33 -9.51 1.74
N VAL A 72 1.79 -10.53 1.02
CA VAL A 72 3.19 -10.65 0.58
C VAL A 72 3.20 -10.96 -0.91
N ASP A 73 3.80 -10.09 -1.71
CA ASP A 73 3.92 -10.27 -3.14
C ASP A 73 4.87 -11.45 -3.46
N SER A 74 4.55 -12.25 -4.47
CA SER A 74 5.23 -13.51 -4.76
C SER A 74 6.70 -13.38 -5.15
N ASP A 75 7.13 -12.18 -5.50
CA ASP A 75 8.50 -11.81 -5.86
C ASP A 75 9.31 -11.19 -4.71
N ASP A 76 8.64 -10.94 -3.57
CA ASP A 76 9.22 -10.39 -2.36
C ASP A 76 9.51 -11.47 -1.31
N TRP A 77 10.08 -11.11 -0.16
CA TRP A 77 10.34 -12.02 0.94
C TRP A 77 10.40 -11.28 2.28
N VAL A 78 10.45 -12.05 3.38
CA VAL A 78 10.55 -11.49 4.73
C VAL A 78 11.85 -11.93 5.42
N ARG A 79 12.32 -11.11 6.37
CA ARG A 79 13.53 -11.41 7.14
C ARG A 79 13.21 -12.20 8.40
N LYS A 80 13.95 -13.29 8.63
CA LYS A 80 13.71 -14.26 9.70
C LYS A 80 13.61 -13.66 11.11
N GLN A 81 14.58 -12.89 11.55
CA GLN A 81 14.60 -12.33 12.90
C GLN A 81 13.49 -11.29 13.15
N PRO A 82 13.27 -10.30 12.25
CA PRO A 82 12.10 -9.44 12.31
C PRO A 82 10.77 -10.18 12.32
N TYR A 83 10.64 -11.25 11.52
CA TYR A 83 9.41 -12.04 11.46
C TYR A 83 9.07 -12.68 12.81
N ARG A 84 10.04 -13.33 13.45
CA ARG A 84 9.86 -13.90 14.80
C ARG A 84 9.41 -12.84 15.80
N LYS A 85 10.06 -11.66 15.83
CA LYS A 85 9.66 -10.56 16.71
C LYS A 85 8.22 -10.11 16.46
N ILE A 86 7.78 -10.07 15.21
CA ILE A 86 6.39 -9.72 14.87
C ILE A 86 5.43 -10.77 15.42
N LEU A 87 5.71 -12.07 15.20
CA LEU A 87 4.86 -13.14 15.71
C LEU A 87 4.79 -13.13 17.24
N ASP A 88 5.93 -12.96 17.92
CA ASP A 88 6.00 -12.85 19.38
C ASP A 88 5.17 -11.65 19.89
N THR A 89 5.31 -10.48 19.24
CA THR A 89 4.51 -9.28 19.60
C THR A 89 3.01 -9.51 19.40
N LEU A 90 2.60 -10.11 18.28
CA LEU A 90 1.18 -10.38 17.99
C LEU A 90 0.59 -11.39 18.99
N ARG A 91 1.36 -12.42 19.37
CA ARG A 91 0.97 -13.40 20.37
C ARG A 91 0.81 -12.73 21.73
N GLU A 92 1.82 -12.00 22.20
CA GLU A 92 1.80 -11.27 23.47
C GLU A 92 0.58 -10.33 23.56
N MET A 93 0.33 -9.53 22.54
CA MET A 93 -0.82 -8.61 22.53
C MET A 93 -2.16 -9.34 22.56
N THR A 94 -2.25 -10.50 21.94
CA THR A 94 -3.46 -11.31 21.92
C THR A 94 -3.72 -11.98 23.28
N GLU A 95 -2.68 -12.58 23.88
CA GLU A 95 -2.74 -13.22 25.19
C GLU A 95 -3.05 -12.24 26.32
N ASN A 96 -2.53 -11.02 26.21
CA ASN A 96 -2.81 -9.92 27.16
C ASN A 96 -4.21 -9.27 26.95
N GLY A 97 -5.06 -9.84 26.09
CA GLY A 97 -6.42 -9.33 25.83
C GLY A 97 -6.48 -7.96 25.14
N THR A 98 -5.37 -7.54 24.49
CA THR A 98 -5.29 -6.27 23.76
C THR A 98 -4.97 -6.52 22.28
N PRO A 99 -5.86 -7.16 21.52
CA PRO A 99 -5.60 -7.46 20.12
C PRO A 99 -5.41 -6.17 19.31
N LEU A 100 -4.39 -6.17 18.48
CA LEU A 100 -4.09 -5.03 17.61
C LEU A 100 -5.06 -4.97 16.44
N ASP A 101 -5.40 -3.78 15.99
CA ASP A 101 -6.11 -3.58 14.72
C ASP A 101 -5.13 -3.52 13.55
N MET A 102 -3.95 -2.89 13.78
CA MET A 102 -2.90 -2.75 12.78
C MET A 102 -1.52 -2.74 13.44
N LEU A 103 -0.66 -3.67 13.02
CA LEU A 103 0.77 -3.61 13.30
C LEU A 103 1.49 -3.04 12.10
N ILE A 104 2.41 -2.12 12.35
CA ILE A 104 3.25 -1.47 11.33
C ILE A 104 4.71 -1.86 11.57
N SER A 105 5.41 -2.24 10.51
CA SER A 105 6.85 -2.50 10.53
C SER A 105 7.55 -1.78 9.38
N ASN A 106 8.89 -1.77 9.37
CA ASN A 106 9.64 -1.23 8.26
C ASN A 106 9.71 -2.22 7.10
N PHE A 107 9.95 -1.68 5.91
CA PHE A 107 10.36 -2.47 4.76
C PHE A 107 11.64 -1.89 4.15
N SER A 108 12.37 -2.71 3.41
CA SER A 108 13.56 -2.32 2.66
C SER A 108 13.34 -2.51 1.16
N TYR A 109 13.80 -1.55 0.38
CA TYR A 109 13.95 -1.74 -1.06
C TYR A 109 15.19 -2.60 -1.29
N GLU A 110 14.98 -3.74 -1.93
CA GLU A 110 16.05 -4.68 -2.30
C GLU A 110 16.28 -4.57 -3.81
N LYS A 111 17.50 -4.22 -4.20
CA LYS A 111 17.87 -4.08 -5.61
C LYS A 111 19.11 -4.89 -5.91
N GLU A 112 19.06 -5.64 -7.00
CA GLU A 112 20.18 -6.47 -7.42
C GLU A 112 21.45 -5.62 -7.66
N GLY A 113 22.59 -6.06 -7.10
CA GLY A 113 23.87 -5.37 -7.23
C GLY A 113 24.09 -4.15 -6.32
N GLU A 114 23.09 -3.69 -5.55
CA GLU A 114 23.28 -2.61 -4.58
C GLU A 114 23.75 -3.13 -3.22
N LYS A 115 24.87 -2.53 -2.67
CA LYS A 115 25.40 -2.90 -1.35
C LYS A 115 24.57 -2.35 -0.17
N HIS A 116 23.78 -1.30 -0.39
CA HIS A 116 23.01 -0.62 0.65
C HIS A 116 21.54 -0.50 0.27
N ASN A 117 20.71 -1.21 1.00
CA ASN A 117 19.26 -1.18 0.83
C ASN A 117 18.65 0.01 1.57
N LYS A 118 17.80 0.76 0.88
CA LYS A 118 17.04 1.85 1.49
C LYS A 118 15.93 1.27 2.37
N VAL A 119 15.92 1.63 3.65
CA VAL A 119 14.87 1.23 4.61
C VAL A 119 13.88 2.36 4.81
N MET A 120 12.59 2.04 4.67
CA MET A 120 11.49 2.94 5.00
C MET A 120 11.07 2.72 6.46
N ARG A 121 11.29 3.77 7.29
CA ARG A 121 11.03 3.75 8.74
C ARG A 121 10.03 4.82 9.13
N TYR A 122 9.26 4.55 10.19
CA TYR A 122 8.17 5.43 10.66
C TYR A 122 8.40 6.00 12.07
N ARG A 123 9.52 5.69 12.74
CA ARG A 123 9.84 6.09 14.12
C ARG A 123 9.74 7.60 14.42
N HIS A 124 9.87 8.46 13.41
CA HIS A 124 9.68 9.90 13.60
C HIS A 124 8.20 10.30 13.70
N ALA A 125 7.29 9.46 13.20
CA ALA A 125 5.85 9.73 13.16
C ALA A 125 5.03 8.85 14.09
N LEU A 126 5.50 7.65 14.40
CA LEU A 126 4.77 6.64 15.18
C LEU A 126 5.50 6.34 16.50
N PRO A 127 4.77 6.19 17.61
CA PRO A 127 5.30 5.64 18.86
C PRO A 127 5.79 4.20 18.66
N GLU A 128 6.94 3.87 19.26
CA GLU A 128 7.59 2.55 19.10
C GLU A 128 7.23 1.60 20.24
N ASN A 129 7.13 0.32 19.93
CA ASN A 129 7.07 -0.81 20.87
C ASN A 129 5.98 -0.70 21.95
N ARG A 130 4.86 -0.12 21.63
CA ARG A 130 3.66 -0.04 22.47
C ARG A 130 2.40 0.17 21.65
N VAL A 131 1.27 -0.14 22.24
CA VAL A 131 -0.04 0.20 21.68
C VAL A 131 -0.27 1.71 21.75
N PHE A 132 -0.80 2.28 20.66
CA PHE A 132 -1.16 3.69 20.58
C PHE A 132 -2.39 3.90 19.70
N GLY A 133 -3.02 5.05 19.83
CA GLY A 133 -4.13 5.49 18.99
C GLY A 133 -3.69 6.59 18.01
N TRP A 134 -4.58 6.93 17.08
CA TRP A 134 -4.36 7.99 16.10
C TRP A 134 -4.00 9.34 16.73
N ASN A 135 -4.45 9.62 17.94
CA ASN A 135 -4.16 10.88 18.66
C ASN A 135 -2.68 11.04 19.05
N GLU A 136 -1.91 9.96 19.00
CA GLU A 136 -0.48 9.97 19.31
C GLU A 136 0.39 10.05 18.05
N VAL A 137 -0.19 9.79 16.88
CA VAL A 137 0.51 9.86 15.59
C VAL A 137 1.00 11.28 15.35
N LYS A 138 2.30 11.42 15.05
CA LYS A 138 2.94 12.68 14.67
C LYS A 138 2.81 12.95 13.18
N HIS A 139 3.42 14.02 12.71
CA HIS A 139 3.37 14.38 11.30
C HIS A 139 4.31 13.49 10.48
N PHE A 140 3.78 12.88 9.42
CA PHE A 140 4.59 12.19 8.42
C PHE A 140 5.35 13.22 7.56
N ARG A 141 6.57 12.87 7.17
CA ARG A 141 7.34 13.70 6.23
C ARG A 141 6.60 13.83 4.89
N LYS A 142 6.82 14.92 4.18
CA LYS A 142 6.24 15.09 2.84
C LYS A 142 6.64 13.95 1.92
N GLY A 143 5.67 13.37 1.22
CA GLY A 143 5.88 12.20 0.35
C GLY A 143 5.99 10.86 1.09
N GLN A 144 5.86 10.82 2.42
CA GLN A 144 5.88 9.58 3.19
C GLN A 144 4.46 9.19 3.63
N TYR A 145 4.13 7.92 3.41
CA TYR A 145 2.89 7.28 3.85
C TYR A 145 3.16 5.80 4.13
N ILE A 146 2.21 5.13 4.77
CA ILE A 146 2.30 3.72 5.11
C ILE A 146 1.87 2.91 3.88
N LEU A 147 2.75 2.01 3.41
CA LEU A 147 2.50 1.14 2.27
C LEU A 147 2.01 -0.23 2.73
N MET A 148 1.41 -1.00 1.81
CA MET A 148 0.97 -2.39 2.01
C MET A 148 2.09 -3.28 2.58
N HIS A 149 3.33 -3.06 2.15
CA HIS A 149 4.51 -3.78 2.62
C HIS A 149 4.73 -3.66 4.14
N SER A 150 4.28 -2.55 4.75
CA SER A 150 4.50 -2.24 6.17
C SER A 150 3.40 -2.72 7.10
N VAL A 151 2.20 -3.05 6.60
CA VAL A 151 1.03 -3.29 7.45
C VAL A 151 0.70 -4.76 7.61
N ILE A 152 0.26 -5.11 8.82
CA ILE A 152 -0.43 -6.34 9.17
C ILE A 152 -1.73 -5.91 9.83
N PHE A 153 -2.86 -6.30 9.29
CA PHE A 153 -4.18 -5.95 9.81
C PHE A 153 -4.80 -7.13 10.56
N ARG A 154 -5.69 -6.84 11.51
CA ARG A 154 -6.60 -7.84 12.04
C ARG A 154 -7.55 -8.31 10.94
N THR A 155 -7.62 -9.61 10.69
CA THR A 155 -8.42 -10.19 9.58
C THR A 155 -9.88 -9.76 9.65
N ARG A 156 -10.47 -9.81 10.85
CA ARG A 156 -11.87 -9.39 11.04
C ARG A 156 -12.11 -7.93 10.69
N LEU A 157 -11.14 -7.03 11.00
CA LEU A 157 -11.25 -5.61 10.65
C LEU A 157 -11.34 -5.41 9.14
N LEU A 158 -10.54 -6.15 8.34
CA LEU A 158 -10.59 -6.09 6.88
C LEU A 158 -11.95 -6.54 6.33
N ARG A 159 -12.57 -7.53 6.95
CA ARG A 159 -13.91 -7.99 6.58
C ARG A 159 -14.99 -6.98 7.00
N ASP A 160 -14.92 -6.52 8.23
CA ASP A 160 -15.92 -5.60 8.82
C ASP A 160 -15.88 -4.20 8.17
N CYS A 161 -14.74 -3.77 7.59
CA CYS A 161 -14.66 -2.49 6.90
C CYS A 161 -15.39 -2.47 5.54
N GLY A 162 -15.72 -3.64 4.99
CA GLY A 162 -16.44 -3.76 3.73
C GLY A 162 -15.62 -3.43 2.48
N MET A 163 -14.29 -3.34 2.62
CA MET A 163 -13.40 -3.07 1.49
C MET A 163 -13.47 -4.18 0.46
N LYS A 164 -13.60 -3.82 -0.81
CA LYS A 164 -13.50 -4.71 -1.95
C LYS A 164 -12.59 -4.09 -3.00
N LEU A 165 -11.43 -4.67 -3.19
CA LEU A 165 -10.46 -4.20 -4.17
C LEU A 165 -10.98 -4.47 -5.59
N PRO A 166 -10.86 -3.50 -6.51
CA PRO A 166 -11.32 -3.68 -7.89
C PRO A 166 -10.47 -4.71 -8.64
N GLU A 167 -11.13 -5.52 -9.45
CA GLU A 167 -10.48 -6.47 -10.34
C GLU A 167 -9.77 -5.78 -11.51
N HIS A 168 -8.79 -6.48 -12.10
CA HIS A 168 -8.00 -6.03 -13.25
C HIS A 168 -7.48 -4.59 -13.12
N THR A 169 -7.12 -4.21 -11.90
CA THR A 169 -6.68 -2.85 -11.58
C THR A 169 -5.35 -2.92 -10.83
N PHE A 170 -4.33 -2.19 -11.32
CA PHE A 170 -3.06 -2.00 -10.61
C PHE A 170 -3.19 -0.91 -9.53
N TYR A 171 -2.22 -0.83 -8.63
CA TYR A 171 -2.12 0.20 -7.57
C TYR A 171 -3.22 0.13 -6.50
N VAL A 172 -3.94 -0.99 -6.43
CA VAL A 172 -4.99 -1.24 -5.42
C VAL A 172 -4.44 -1.40 -4.01
N ASP A 173 -3.14 -1.59 -3.86
CA ASP A 173 -2.40 -1.55 -2.60
C ASP A 173 -2.66 -0.24 -1.82
N ASN A 174 -2.88 0.87 -2.53
CA ASN A 174 -3.28 2.14 -1.91
C ASN A 174 -4.67 2.07 -1.29
N ILE A 175 -5.63 1.43 -1.95
CA ILE A 175 -6.99 1.21 -1.41
C ILE A 175 -6.92 0.28 -0.20
N TYR A 176 -6.16 -0.83 -0.31
CA TYR A 176 -5.96 -1.82 0.75
C TYR A 176 -5.47 -1.21 2.07
N VAL A 177 -4.58 -0.23 1.99
CA VAL A 177 -4.11 0.48 3.19
C VAL A 177 -5.09 1.56 3.62
N PHE A 178 -5.71 2.29 2.69
CA PHE A 178 -6.45 3.51 2.94
C PHE A 178 -7.84 3.27 3.57
N GLU A 179 -8.62 2.37 3.00
CA GLU A 179 -10.01 2.16 3.41
C GLU A 179 -10.19 1.57 4.82
N PRO A 180 -9.31 0.68 5.32
CA PRO A 180 -9.45 0.18 6.68
C PRO A 180 -9.12 1.19 7.79
N LEU A 181 -8.39 2.29 7.49
CA LEU A 181 -7.89 3.22 8.50
C LEU A 181 -8.95 3.79 9.46
N PRO A 182 -10.20 4.14 9.02
CA PRO A 182 -11.22 4.64 9.92
C PRO A 182 -11.67 3.63 11.00
N PHE A 183 -11.41 2.35 10.79
CA PHE A 183 -11.78 1.25 11.70
C PHE A 183 -10.65 0.90 12.67
N VAL A 184 -9.43 1.33 12.39
CA VAL A 184 -8.24 1.09 13.21
C VAL A 184 -8.27 1.95 14.47
N LYS A 185 -8.22 1.34 15.65
CA LYS A 185 -8.14 1.99 16.96
C LYS A 185 -6.80 1.71 17.64
N ASN A 186 -6.41 0.45 17.70
CA ASN A 186 -5.20 -0.03 18.35
C ASN A 186 -4.10 -0.25 17.31
N LEU A 187 -3.15 0.68 17.27
CA LEU A 187 -1.96 0.60 16.42
C LEU A 187 -0.76 0.15 17.23
N TYR A 188 0.18 -0.51 16.57
CA TYR A 188 1.49 -0.84 17.13
C TYR A 188 2.55 -0.62 16.06
N TYR A 189 3.63 0.05 16.39
CA TYR A 189 4.76 0.18 15.48
C TYR A 189 5.97 -0.55 16.07
N LEU A 190 6.42 -1.57 15.36
CA LEU A 190 7.63 -2.34 15.68
C LEU A 190 8.74 -1.89 14.72
N ASP A 191 9.79 -1.24 15.24
CA ASP A 191 10.92 -0.74 14.42
C ASP A 191 11.87 -1.87 14.00
N VAL A 192 11.36 -2.77 13.17
CA VAL A 192 12.13 -3.88 12.58
C VAL A 192 12.02 -3.87 11.06
N ASN A 193 13.13 -4.17 10.38
CA ASN A 193 13.18 -4.26 8.92
C ASN A 193 12.66 -5.62 8.47
N PHE A 194 11.34 -5.76 8.34
CA PHE A 194 10.67 -7.05 8.13
C PHE A 194 10.58 -7.42 6.65
N TYR A 195 9.94 -6.59 5.87
CA TYR A 195 9.59 -6.88 4.48
C TYR A 195 10.71 -6.44 3.53
N CYS A 196 11.06 -7.30 2.58
CA CYS A 196 12.03 -7.06 1.54
C CYS A 196 11.32 -6.88 0.19
N TYR A 197 11.17 -5.64 -0.24
CA TYR A 197 10.55 -5.28 -1.50
C TYR A 197 11.56 -5.29 -2.63
N TYR A 198 11.44 -6.24 -3.55
CA TYR A 198 12.40 -6.43 -4.64
C TYR A 198 12.06 -5.52 -5.83
N ILE A 199 12.94 -4.57 -6.12
CA ILE A 199 12.77 -3.56 -7.17
C ILE A 199 13.88 -3.60 -8.21
N GLY A 200 13.63 -2.97 -9.37
CA GLY A 200 14.62 -2.76 -10.43
C GLY A 200 14.62 -3.82 -11.54
N ARG A 201 13.61 -4.71 -11.57
CA ARG A 201 13.41 -5.63 -12.69
C ARG A 201 12.67 -4.94 -13.84
N GLU A 202 13.00 -5.37 -15.08
CA GLU A 202 12.21 -4.97 -16.25
C GLU A 202 10.74 -5.41 -16.08
N GLY A 203 9.81 -4.58 -16.52
CA GLY A 203 8.38 -4.90 -16.49
C GLY A 203 7.67 -4.68 -15.15
N GLN A 204 8.36 -4.21 -14.10
CA GLN A 204 7.69 -3.93 -12.82
C GLN A 204 6.64 -2.81 -12.93
N SER A 205 5.53 -2.98 -12.22
CA SER A 205 4.39 -2.06 -12.21
C SER A 205 4.74 -0.64 -11.75
N VAL A 206 5.81 -0.48 -10.97
CA VAL A 206 6.31 0.81 -10.46
C VAL A 206 7.27 1.51 -11.43
N ASN A 207 7.63 0.90 -12.55
CA ASN A 207 8.38 1.57 -13.62
C ASN A 207 7.55 2.72 -14.20
N GLU A 208 8.14 3.89 -14.34
CA GLU A 208 7.43 5.12 -14.74
C GLU A 208 6.72 4.99 -16.10
N GLN A 209 7.36 4.38 -17.10
CA GLN A 209 6.74 4.19 -18.42
C GLN A 209 5.54 3.24 -18.35
N ILE A 210 5.65 2.19 -17.51
CA ILE A 210 4.56 1.25 -17.25
C ILE A 210 3.44 1.96 -16.49
N MET A 211 3.76 2.80 -15.50
CA MET A 211 2.76 3.61 -14.79
C MET A 211 2.02 4.56 -15.73
N ILE A 212 2.73 5.19 -16.67
CA ILE A 212 2.11 6.06 -17.69
C ILE A 212 1.20 5.25 -18.62
N SER A 213 1.63 4.07 -19.08
CA SER A 213 0.80 3.21 -19.94
C SER A 213 -0.47 2.69 -19.23
N ARG A 214 -0.47 2.66 -17.90
CA ARG A 214 -1.59 2.23 -17.04
C ARG A 214 -2.25 3.40 -16.30
N ILE A 215 -2.09 4.62 -16.81
CA ILE A 215 -2.50 5.84 -16.09
C ILE A 215 -3.99 5.88 -15.76
N ASP A 216 -4.85 5.28 -16.59
CA ASP A 216 -6.29 5.22 -16.35
C ASP A 216 -6.63 4.39 -15.10
N GLN A 217 -5.84 3.36 -14.80
CA GLN A 217 -6.00 2.57 -13.57
C GLN A 217 -5.53 3.36 -12.34
N GLN A 218 -4.44 4.10 -12.45
CA GLN A 218 -3.98 5.01 -11.40
C GLN A 218 -5.04 6.09 -11.10
N ILE A 219 -5.67 6.67 -12.13
CA ILE A 219 -6.77 7.64 -11.99
C ILE A 219 -7.98 6.97 -11.31
N LYS A 220 -8.33 5.75 -11.73
CA LYS A 220 -9.43 4.97 -11.12
C LYS A 220 -9.21 4.79 -9.61
N VAL A 221 -8.03 4.35 -9.20
CA VAL A 221 -7.67 4.20 -7.78
C VAL A 221 -7.74 5.54 -7.05
N ASN A 222 -7.21 6.62 -7.64
CA ASN A 222 -7.28 7.95 -7.05
C ASN A 222 -8.73 8.41 -6.84
N LYS A 223 -9.62 8.20 -7.83
CA LYS A 223 -11.05 8.53 -7.73
C LYS A 223 -11.74 7.73 -6.62
N ILE A 224 -11.46 6.43 -6.50
CA ILE A 224 -11.98 5.58 -5.41
C ILE A 224 -11.58 6.16 -4.04
N MET A 225 -10.32 6.56 -3.86
CA MET A 225 -9.86 7.17 -2.60
C MET A 225 -10.52 8.53 -2.34
N VAL A 226 -10.80 9.33 -3.37
CA VAL A 226 -11.57 10.59 -3.27
C VAL A 226 -12.99 10.30 -2.81
N ASP A 227 -13.67 9.38 -3.47
CA ASP A 227 -15.05 8.99 -3.15
C ASP A 227 -15.13 8.48 -1.71
N TYR A 228 -14.20 7.61 -1.32
CA TYR A 228 -14.15 7.10 0.05
C TYR A 228 -14.01 8.21 1.11
N MET A 229 -13.17 9.22 0.85
CA MET A 229 -13.01 10.37 1.76
C MET A 229 -14.29 11.20 1.88
N VAL A 230 -15.02 11.37 0.78
CA VAL A 230 -16.25 12.17 0.74
C VAL A 230 -17.41 11.41 1.39
N GLU A 231 -17.58 10.13 1.08
CA GLU A 231 -18.69 9.31 1.55
C GLU A 231 -18.58 8.94 3.04
N ASN A 232 -17.34 8.85 3.56
CA ASN A 232 -17.09 8.43 4.94
C ASN A 232 -16.78 9.60 5.89
N GLN A 233 -17.19 10.82 5.58
CA GLN A 233 -16.95 11.99 6.44
C GLN A 233 -17.45 11.79 7.87
N ALA A 234 -18.60 11.14 8.06
CA ALA A 234 -19.15 10.82 9.37
C ALA A 234 -18.22 9.91 10.20
N LYS A 235 -17.63 8.89 9.58
CA LYS A 235 -16.65 7.99 10.24
C LYS A 235 -15.35 8.72 10.63
N LEU A 236 -15.05 9.82 9.94
CA LEU A 236 -13.84 10.63 10.14
C LEU A 236 -14.08 11.80 11.14
N ALA A 237 -15.34 12.03 11.51
CA ALA A 237 -15.69 13.09 12.46
C ALA A 237 -15.02 12.85 13.82
N GLY A 238 -14.47 13.91 14.43
CA GLY A 238 -13.73 13.83 15.69
C GLY A 238 -12.31 13.21 15.61
N LYS A 239 -11.97 12.52 14.53
CA LYS A 239 -10.66 11.83 14.37
C LYS A 239 -9.65 12.71 13.62
N ARG A 240 -9.33 13.88 14.19
CA ARG A 240 -8.54 14.94 13.52
C ARG A 240 -7.20 14.46 12.94
N LYS A 241 -6.40 13.72 13.71
CA LYS A 241 -5.06 13.30 13.27
C LYS A 241 -5.12 12.22 12.19
N MET A 242 -6.03 11.25 12.31
CA MET A 242 -6.28 10.25 11.29
C MET A 242 -6.75 10.91 9.98
N ARG A 243 -7.76 11.79 10.04
CA ARG A 243 -8.22 12.55 8.88
C ARG A 243 -7.08 13.34 8.21
N LYS A 244 -6.20 13.97 9.02
CA LYS A 244 -5.02 14.68 8.49
C LYS A 244 -4.07 13.74 7.78
N TYR A 245 -3.84 12.54 8.32
CA TYR A 245 -3.02 11.51 7.69
C TYR A 245 -3.62 11.04 6.37
N MET A 246 -4.90 10.70 6.35
CA MET A 246 -5.60 10.26 5.14
C MET A 246 -5.62 11.35 4.05
N LEU A 247 -5.81 12.62 4.43
CA LEU A 247 -5.70 13.75 3.49
C LEU A 247 -4.30 13.89 2.91
N ASN A 248 -3.24 13.70 3.71
CA ASN A 248 -1.86 13.70 3.22
C ASN A 248 -1.60 12.53 2.27
N TYR A 249 -2.13 11.35 2.56
CA TYR A 249 -2.02 10.19 1.68
C TYR A 249 -2.71 10.45 0.33
N LEU A 250 -3.96 10.90 0.36
CA LEU A 250 -4.71 11.24 -0.84
C LEU A 250 -4.01 12.35 -1.65
N GLU A 251 -3.44 13.38 -1.00
CA GLU A 251 -2.65 14.42 -1.66
C GLU A 251 -1.47 13.80 -2.43
N ILE A 252 -0.74 12.87 -1.83
CA ILE A 252 0.41 12.19 -2.46
C ILE A 252 -0.05 11.42 -3.70
N ILE A 253 -1.12 10.62 -3.60
CA ILE A 253 -1.62 9.82 -4.73
C ILE A 253 -2.14 10.74 -5.86
N THR A 254 -2.83 11.83 -5.52
CA THR A 254 -3.30 12.82 -6.52
C THR A 254 -2.13 13.53 -7.22
N VAL A 255 -1.06 13.79 -6.49
CA VAL A 255 0.18 14.36 -7.03
C VAL A 255 0.89 13.37 -7.95
N ILE A 256 1.01 12.10 -7.55
CA ILE A 256 1.58 11.04 -8.41
C ILE A 256 0.78 10.93 -9.71
N SER A 257 -0.54 10.84 -9.63
CA SER A 257 -1.41 10.80 -10.81
C SER A 257 -1.18 12.03 -11.71
N SER A 258 -1.15 13.23 -11.13
CA SER A 258 -0.97 14.48 -11.87
C SER A 258 0.41 14.57 -12.55
N VAL A 259 1.47 14.15 -11.87
CA VAL A 259 2.83 14.24 -12.44
C VAL A 259 3.04 13.24 -13.56
N LEU A 260 2.50 12.02 -13.44
CA LEU A 260 2.57 11.01 -14.51
C LEU A 260 1.83 11.49 -15.77
N LEU A 261 0.66 12.11 -15.60
CA LEU A 261 -0.11 12.72 -16.69
C LEU A 261 0.65 13.88 -17.38
N ILE A 262 1.39 14.68 -16.62
CA ILE A 262 2.24 15.73 -17.20
C ILE A 262 3.45 15.12 -17.92
N ARG A 263 4.06 14.09 -17.35
CA ARG A 263 5.26 13.45 -17.92
C ARG A 263 5.01 12.63 -19.16
N SER A 264 3.79 12.13 -19.36
CA SER A 264 3.40 11.48 -20.62
C SER A 264 3.58 12.39 -21.84
N GLY A 265 3.48 13.70 -21.66
CA GLY A 265 3.68 14.69 -22.70
C GLY A 265 2.57 14.81 -23.75
N THR A 266 1.47 14.06 -23.61
CA THR A 266 0.35 14.09 -24.56
C THR A 266 -0.76 15.05 -24.12
N ASP A 267 -1.45 15.66 -25.09
CA ASP A 267 -2.57 16.56 -24.81
C ASP A 267 -3.75 15.78 -24.20
N GLU A 268 -3.97 14.53 -24.62
CA GLU A 268 -4.97 13.62 -24.05
C GLU A 268 -4.78 13.46 -22.54
N ASN A 269 -3.57 13.14 -22.10
CA ASN A 269 -3.28 12.96 -20.69
C ASN A 269 -3.30 14.27 -19.89
N LEU A 270 -3.01 15.40 -20.54
CA LEU A 270 -3.22 16.72 -19.93
C LEU A 270 -4.71 17.01 -19.73
N GLU A 271 -5.58 16.54 -20.64
CA GLU A 271 -7.04 16.63 -20.44
C GLU A 271 -7.49 15.73 -19.30
N LYS A 272 -7.07 14.45 -19.26
CA LYS A 272 -7.36 13.55 -18.14
C LYS A 272 -6.94 14.14 -16.78
N LYS A 273 -5.83 14.92 -16.76
CA LYS A 273 -5.45 15.67 -15.55
C LYS A 273 -6.48 16.72 -15.18
N ARG A 274 -6.98 17.52 -16.15
CA ARG A 274 -8.01 18.53 -15.89
C ARG A 274 -9.30 17.88 -15.38
N GLU A 275 -9.71 16.79 -16.01
CA GLU A 275 -10.87 15.98 -15.61
C GLU A 275 -10.75 15.43 -14.19
N LEU A 276 -9.59 14.90 -13.80
CA LEU A 276 -9.34 14.42 -12.43
C LEU A 276 -9.53 15.55 -11.41
N TRP A 277 -8.96 16.73 -11.66
CA TRP A 277 -9.09 17.86 -10.75
C TRP A 277 -10.52 18.43 -10.74
N GLN A 278 -11.22 18.41 -11.87
CA GLN A 278 -12.63 18.79 -11.95
C GLN A 278 -13.51 17.79 -11.19
N TYR A 279 -13.26 16.49 -11.34
CA TYR A 279 -13.93 15.44 -10.57
C TYR A 279 -13.83 15.66 -9.05
N ILE A 280 -12.62 15.93 -8.55
CA ILE A 280 -12.41 16.24 -7.13
C ILE A 280 -13.22 17.45 -6.69
N LYS A 281 -13.27 18.50 -7.54
CA LYS A 281 -14.01 19.74 -7.26
C LYS A 281 -15.52 19.52 -7.23
N GLU A 282 -16.04 18.67 -8.10
CA GLU A 282 -17.47 18.30 -8.15
C GLU A 282 -17.87 17.44 -6.95
N LYS A 283 -17.02 16.51 -6.54
CA LYS A 283 -17.27 15.66 -5.37
C LYS A 283 -17.26 16.44 -4.05
N ASP A 284 -16.27 17.29 -3.81
CA ASP A 284 -16.18 18.13 -2.61
C ASP A 284 -15.27 19.36 -2.87
N ARG A 285 -15.86 20.55 -2.89
CA ARG A 285 -15.14 21.80 -3.06
C ARG A 285 -14.09 22.04 -1.98
N LYS A 286 -14.38 21.70 -0.71
CA LYS A 286 -13.42 21.91 0.41
C LYS A 286 -12.21 20.99 0.25
N LEU A 287 -12.43 19.73 -0.11
CA LEU A 287 -11.39 18.77 -0.42
C LEU A 287 -10.54 19.26 -1.59
N PHE A 288 -11.20 19.72 -2.69
CA PHE A 288 -10.50 20.28 -3.84
C PHE A 288 -9.58 21.45 -3.45
N PHE A 289 -10.08 22.44 -2.72
CA PHE A 289 -9.25 23.59 -2.31
C PHE A 289 -8.08 23.15 -1.45
N ARG A 290 -8.28 22.18 -0.56
CA ARG A 290 -7.23 21.67 0.30
C ARG A 290 -6.13 20.94 -0.50
N LEU A 291 -6.50 20.08 -1.45
CA LEU A 291 -5.54 19.36 -2.29
C LEU A 291 -4.88 20.28 -3.31
N ARG A 292 -5.67 21.15 -3.95
CA ARG A 292 -5.22 22.02 -5.05
C ARG A 292 -4.23 23.10 -4.60
N TYR A 293 -4.47 23.69 -3.46
CA TYR A 293 -3.67 24.79 -2.90
C TYR A 293 -2.76 24.36 -1.76
N GLY A 294 -2.68 23.07 -1.46
CA GLY A 294 -1.60 22.49 -0.67
C GLY A 294 -0.24 22.64 -1.36
N VAL A 295 0.84 22.48 -0.61
CA VAL A 295 2.20 22.65 -1.13
C VAL A 295 2.46 21.80 -2.38
N LEU A 296 2.11 20.52 -2.31
CA LEU A 296 2.31 19.57 -3.42
C LEU A 296 1.32 19.84 -4.58
N GLY A 297 0.04 20.03 -4.25
CA GLY A 297 -0.99 20.29 -5.25
C GLY A 297 -0.74 21.57 -6.04
N ASN A 298 -0.25 22.62 -5.38
CA ASN A 298 0.08 23.88 -6.04
C ASN A 298 1.21 23.69 -7.06
N SER A 299 2.27 22.96 -6.70
CA SER A 299 3.40 22.67 -7.61
C SER A 299 2.98 21.86 -8.85
N MET A 300 1.97 20.99 -8.74
CA MET A 300 1.45 20.17 -9.85
C MET A 300 0.52 20.94 -10.81
N ASN A 301 0.13 22.13 -10.45
CA ASN A 301 -0.86 22.91 -11.21
C ASN A 301 -0.35 24.30 -11.62
N LEU A 302 0.94 24.46 -11.78
CA LEU A 302 1.56 25.66 -12.33
C LEU A 302 1.09 25.88 -13.79
N PRO A 303 0.79 27.12 -14.19
CA PRO A 303 0.21 27.41 -15.50
C PRO A 303 1.23 27.29 -16.64
N GLY A 304 0.73 26.95 -17.82
CA GLY A 304 1.47 26.96 -19.07
C GLY A 304 2.56 25.90 -19.22
N LYS A 305 3.28 25.95 -20.33
CA LYS A 305 4.39 25.01 -20.63
C LYS A 305 5.56 25.18 -19.64
N GLY A 306 5.87 26.41 -19.24
CA GLY A 306 6.93 26.72 -18.26
C GLY A 306 6.63 26.11 -16.89
N GLY A 307 5.40 26.27 -16.40
CA GLY A 307 4.97 25.67 -15.14
C GLY A 307 5.08 24.14 -15.15
N ARG A 308 4.68 23.46 -16.23
CA ARG A 308 4.84 22.02 -16.39
C ARG A 308 6.31 21.59 -16.35
N LYS A 309 7.21 22.35 -16.99
CA LYS A 309 8.65 22.07 -16.96
C LYS A 309 9.21 22.14 -15.53
N ILE A 310 8.82 23.16 -14.76
CA ILE A 310 9.21 23.30 -13.35
C ILE A 310 8.69 22.12 -12.53
N THR A 311 7.44 21.71 -12.74
CA THR A 311 6.85 20.53 -12.09
C THR A 311 7.66 19.26 -12.35
N VAL A 312 8.02 19.00 -13.61
CA VAL A 312 8.79 17.82 -14.02
C VAL A 312 10.19 17.84 -13.43
N GLU A 313 10.89 18.97 -13.46
CA GLU A 313 12.25 19.06 -12.88
C GLU A 313 12.21 18.93 -11.36
N GLY A 314 11.23 19.52 -10.68
CA GLY A 314 11.01 19.31 -9.24
C GLY A 314 10.76 17.85 -8.89
N TYR A 315 9.96 17.14 -9.69
CA TYR A 315 9.71 15.71 -9.51
C TYR A 315 10.98 14.87 -9.70
N LYS A 316 11.75 15.12 -10.77
CA LYS A 316 13.04 14.42 -10.99
C LYS A 316 14.02 14.67 -9.84
N LEU A 317 14.04 15.88 -9.30
CA LEU A 317 14.85 16.20 -8.14
C LEU A 317 14.41 15.37 -6.92
N CYS A 318 13.10 15.31 -6.66
CA CYS A 318 12.54 14.45 -5.61
C CYS A 318 12.89 12.97 -5.83
N GLN A 319 12.78 12.44 -7.06
CA GLN A 319 13.19 11.06 -7.37
C GLN A 319 14.66 10.80 -6.99
N ARG A 320 15.56 11.71 -7.33
CA ARG A 320 17.00 11.58 -6.99
C ARG A 320 17.25 11.60 -5.47
N PHE A 321 16.59 12.51 -4.75
CA PHE A 321 16.75 12.62 -3.29
C PHE A 321 16.09 11.46 -2.53
N PHE A 322 14.90 11.06 -2.98
CA PHE A 322 14.15 10.00 -2.31
C PHE A 322 14.39 8.61 -2.93
N LYS A 323 15.20 8.53 -4.00
CA LYS A 323 15.49 7.28 -4.73
C LYS A 323 14.20 6.46 -5.01
N PHE A 324 13.18 7.12 -5.53
CA PHE A 324 12.05 6.42 -6.14
C PHE A 324 12.48 6.06 -7.56
N ASN A 325 12.71 4.76 -7.83
CA ASN A 325 13.13 4.15 -9.10
C ASN A 325 14.42 4.69 -9.73
#